data_86e644aaf9232e9779ce051158898bb4
#
_entry.id   86e644aaf9232e9779ce051158898bb4
#
_cell.length_a   1.000
_cell.length_b   1.000
_cell.length_c   1.000
_cell.angle_alpha   90.00
_cell.angle_beta   90.00
_cell.angle_gamma   90.00
#
_symmetry.space_group_name_H-M   'P 1'
#
loop_
_entity.id
_entity.type
_entity.pdbx_description
1 polymer ?
#
loop_
_entity_poly.entity_id
_entity_poly.type
_entity_poly.pdbx_seq_one_letter_code
_entity_poly.pdbx_strand_id
1 'polypeptide(L)'
;MVDHLTLCRYLIFVLVVSLILASCSDNRTIPSSDRFSSVADVHNDEYVIAETIEIDNLLRNGRGPILGGQNSLFEIETELLYREKSAPPDPSQPKGMEQERYAYFGDLHVHTAYSFDGYSFGTLASPYDAYRFAQGEAIMNPAGYNMQLSQPMDFYAVTDHGMFLGLVQAAADTSTAFSKNSYTKRYHDLNAPDNLGTGLLSRMSRLLTFSDFIPETIAGLLDGTLDRDEILSIVRTSWEDTINAADQFYVPGSFTTFAGYEYTTSSLQMGNLHRNVIFEGTAKLPREPFSRFHSSNPEKLWDWMDELRSKGVESLAIPHNSNGSNGLMFRSSDFSNKAFDQSYIAQRTRNEPIVEITQIKGTSETHPYLSSRDEWAGFEIAPYRVATGALSKISGSYVREALLNGLKIERSGIGNPYQFGFIGSSDTHSAASQNDESGFVSKLGILSSTPEQRGSVPFKVTEGELAYYATKIGTTLNPTPLGKNMYIRIDGDIYTGGSVPTYGASGLAAAWAEENTRESLYRAFRRKEVFATSGPRIRLRFFAGHNYDQNIVKAPDGIEQAYAKGVSMGGSLLNKKSERDHVKSPGFL
;
A
#
# COMPACT_ATOMS: atom_id res chain seq x y z
N MET A 1 -26.36 5.71 29.54
CA MET A 1 -25.84 6.93 30.16
C MET A 1 -24.75 7.42 29.21
N VAL A 2 -24.96 8.49 28.51
CA VAL A 2 -23.95 9.06 27.60
C VAL A 2 -22.82 9.58 28.50
N ASP A 3 -21.59 9.12 28.24
CA ASP A 3 -20.41 9.51 28.98
C ASP A 3 -20.25 11.03 28.98
N HIS A 4 -19.92 11.62 30.13
CA HIS A 4 -19.73 13.07 30.30
C HIS A 4 -18.73 13.66 29.29
N LEU A 5 -17.74 12.87 28.84
CA LEU A 5 -16.75 13.27 27.83
C LEU A 5 -17.39 13.40 26.43
N THR A 6 -18.26 12.48 26.09
CA THR A 6 -19.00 12.51 24.81
C THR A 6 -20.02 13.65 24.79
N LEU A 7 -20.68 13.92 25.91
CA LEU A 7 -21.61 15.04 26.04
C LEU A 7 -20.86 16.40 26.01
N CYS A 8 -19.70 16.51 26.63
CA CYS A 8 -18.84 17.69 26.54
C CYS A 8 -18.33 17.93 25.10
N ARG A 9 -17.93 16.88 24.40
CA ARG A 9 -17.54 16.96 22.98
C ARG A 9 -18.69 17.41 22.10
N TYR A 10 -19.89 16.92 22.36
CA TYR A 10 -21.11 17.33 21.63
C TYR A 10 -21.51 18.78 21.94
N LEU A 11 -21.45 19.20 23.20
CA LEU A 11 -21.75 20.58 23.63
C LEU A 11 -20.74 21.59 23.10
N ILE A 12 -19.44 21.26 23.08
CA ILE A 12 -18.40 22.08 22.48
C ILE A 12 -18.62 22.17 20.96
N PHE A 13 -18.99 21.08 20.30
CA PHE A 13 -19.30 21.07 18.88
C PHE A 13 -20.51 21.96 18.54
N VAL A 14 -21.61 21.86 19.30
CA VAL A 14 -22.81 22.69 19.13
C VAL A 14 -22.51 24.18 19.41
N LEU A 15 -21.71 24.49 20.44
CA LEU A 15 -21.29 25.86 20.78
C LEU A 15 -20.41 26.48 19.68
N VAL A 16 -19.48 25.71 19.12
CA VAL A 16 -18.60 26.12 18.02
C VAL A 16 -19.40 26.34 16.73
N VAL A 17 -20.36 25.48 16.41
CA VAL A 17 -21.25 25.66 15.26
C VAL A 17 -22.12 26.91 15.43
N SER A 18 -22.61 27.18 16.64
CA SER A 18 -23.40 28.39 16.92
C SER A 18 -22.58 29.68 16.84
N LEU A 19 -21.33 29.65 17.27
CA LEU A 19 -20.38 30.78 17.16
C LEU A 19 -19.95 31.05 15.71
N ILE A 20 -19.77 29.99 14.89
CA ILE A 20 -19.43 30.13 13.46
C ILE A 20 -20.61 30.71 12.67
N LEU A 21 -21.85 30.29 12.97
CA LEU A 21 -23.06 30.86 12.35
C LEU A 21 -23.28 32.33 12.70
N ALA A 22 -22.82 32.78 13.88
CA ALA A 22 -22.88 34.17 14.29
C ALA A 22 -21.81 35.07 13.65
N SER A 23 -20.68 34.50 13.20
CA SER A 23 -19.59 35.27 12.59
C SER A 23 -19.69 35.42 11.07
N CYS A 24 -20.63 34.78 10.40
CA CYS A 24 -20.85 34.88 8.95
C CYS A 24 -21.50 36.18 8.47
N SER A 25 -21.68 37.19 9.32
CA SER A 25 -22.35 38.46 8.95
C SER A 25 -21.40 39.63 8.64
N ASP A 26 -20.08 39.46 8.66
CA ASP A 26 -19.15 40.57 8.42
C ASP A 26 -18.39 40.39 7.09
N ASN A 27 -18.81 41.14 6.08
CA ASN A 27 -18.11 41.31 4.80
C ASN A 27 -16.85 42.16 4.98
N ARG A 28 -15.67 41.56 5.08
CA ARG A 28 -14.39 42.28 4.93
C ARG A 28 -13.56 41.67 3.82
N THR A 29 -13.34 42.49 2.78
CA THR A 29 -12.36 42.27 1.72
C THR A 29 -10.95 42.23 2.28
N ILE A 30 -10.24 41.13 2.09
CA ILE A 30 -8.82 40.97 2.41
C ILE A 30 -8.02 41.04 1.10
N PRO A 31 -6.87 41.76 1.07
CA PRO A 31 -6.07 41.91 -0.13
C PRO A 31 -5.38 40.59 -0.53
N SER A 32 -5.39 40.33 -1.84
CA SER A 32 -4.71 39.21 -2.47
C SER A 32 -3.20 39.43 -2.47
N SER A 33 -2.44 38.65 -1.71
CA SER A 33 -1.04 38.38 -2.02
C SER A 33 -0.57 37.16 -1.25
N ASP A 34 -0.60 36.01 -1.91
CA ASP A 34 0.45 35.00 -1.78
C ASP A 34 0.32 34.06 -2.97
N ARG A 35 1.17 34.31 -3.94
CA ARG A 35 1.37 33.43 -5.09
C ARG A 35 2.01 32.15 -4.59
N PHE A 36 1.49 31.01 -5.03
CA PHE A 36 2.13 29.72 -4.85
C PHE A 36 3.60 29.79 -5.26
N SER A 37 4.48 29.66 -4.28
CA SER A 37 5.83 29.19 -4.54
C SER A 37 5.73 27.71 -4.96
N SER A 38 6.53 27.34 -5.94
CA SER A 38 6.60 25.97 -6.46
C SER A 38 6.88 24.98 -5.31
N VAL A 39 6.45 23.72 -5.45
CA VAL A 39 6.74 22.61 -4.50
C VAL A 39 8.23 22.54 -4.08
N ALA A 40 9.12 23.20 -4.83
CA ALA A 40 10.54 23.35 -4.53
C ALA A 40 10.85 24.16 -3.25
N ASP A 41 9.98 25.08 -2.82
CA ASP A 41 10.27 26.00 -1.70
C ASP A 41 9.90 25.46 -0.30
N VAL A 42 9.34 24.24 -0.22
CA VAL A 42 8.83 23.66 1.03
C VAL A 42 9.87 22.80 1.78
N HIS A 43 11.07 22.65 1.24
CA HIS A 43 12.12 21.83 1.87
C HIS A 43 13.08 22.64 2.71
N ASN A 44 12.58 23.22 3.78
CA ASN A 44 13.47 23.75 4.83
C ASN A 44 13.70 22.63 5.86
N ASP A 45 14.94 22.17 6.03
CA ASP A 45 15.32 21.13 6.98
C ASP A 45 14.84 21.43 8.42
N GLU A 46 14.75 22.72 8.79
CA GLU A 46 14.20 23.18 10.07
C GLU A 46 12.72 22.81 10.26
N TYR A 47 11.92 22.80 9.19
CA TYR A 47 10.50 22.45 9.26
C TYR A 47 10.32 20.94 9.51
N VAL A 48 11.14 20.11 8.89
CA VAL A 48 11.16 18.67 9.10
C VAL A 48 11.61 18.31 10.52
N ILE A 49 12.58 19.03 11.06
CA ILE A 49 13.08 18.86 12.44
C ILE A 49 12.01 19.24 13.46
N ALA A 50 11.33 20.39 13.28
CA ALA A 50 10.27 20.84 14.17
C ALA A 50 9.07 19.86 14.19
N GLU A 51 8.63 19.37 13.02
CA GLU A 51 7.57 18.35 12.95
C GLU A 51 7.99 17.01 13.56
N THR A 52 9.24 16.61 13.38
CA THR A 52 9.78 15.38 13.99
C THR A 52 9.80 15.49 15.52
N ILE A 53 10.15 16.64 16.08
CA ILE A 53 10.13 16.91 17.53
C ILE A 53 8.69 16.92 18.06
N GLU A 54 7.73 17.48 17.31
CA GLU A 54 6.32 17.50 17.71
C GLU A 54 5.72 16.10 17.74
N ILE A 55 6.02 15.28 16.73
CA ILE A 55 5.63 13.87 16.67
C ILE A 55 6.30 13.08 17.81
N ASP A 56 7.59 13.28 18.06
CA ASP A 56 8.30 12.65 19.17
C ASP A 56 7.68 13.02 20.54
N ASN A 57 7.26 14.25 20.70
CA ASN A 57 6.59 14.70 21.94
C ASN A 57 5.20 14.07 22.10
N LEU A 58 4.43 13.93 21.01
CA LEU A 58 3.16 13.21 21.01
C LEU A 58 3.35 11.73 21.35
N LEU A 59 4.42 11.12 20.85
CA LEU A 59 4.79 9.73 21.11
C LEU A 59 5.20 9.51 22.57
N ARG A 60 5.96 10.45 23.17
CA ARG A 60 6.40 10.38 24.57
C ARG A 60 5.27 10.60 25.57
N ASN A 61 4.24 11.34 25.20
CA ASN A 61 3.07 11.63 26.05
C ASN A 61 2.01 10.49 26.08
N GLY A 62 2.39 9.26 25.74
CA GLY A 62 1.58 8.05 25.95
C GLY A 62 0.59 7.71 24.85
N ARG A 63 0.55 8.49 23.77
CA ARG A 63 -0.34 8.21 22.60
C ARG A 63 0.39 7.60 21.41
N GLY A 64 1.71 7.49 21.46
CA GLY A 64 2.57 7.10 20.35
C GLY A 64 3.26 5.75 20.42
N PRO A 65 3.58 5.15 21.58
CA PRO A 65 4.27 3.85 21.60
C PRO A 65 3.47 2.73 20.92
N ILE A 66 2.17 2.94 20.79
CA ILE A 66 1.23 1.98 20.24
C ILE A 66 1.45 1.70 18.74
N LEU A 67 1.95 2.66 17.98
CA LEU A 67 2.20 2.50 16.54
C LEU A 67 3.63 2.07 16.19
N GLY A 68 4.58 2.18 17.11
CA GLY A 68 6.01 1.92 16.87
C GLY A 68 6.74 1.15 17.98
N GLY A 69 6.03 0.67 19.01
CA GLY A 69 6.62 -0.09 20.11
C GLY A 69 7.25 -1.41 19.65
N GLN A 70 8.39 -1.77 20.24
CA GLN A 70 9.09 -3.04 19.98
C GLN A 70 8.42 -4.24 20.68
N ASN A 71 7.34 -4.02 21.44
CA ASN A 71 6.70 -5.09 22.19
C ASN A 71 5.79 -5.91 21.27
N SER A 72 6.11 -7.17 21.13
CA SER A 72 5.26 -8.17 20.49
C SER A 72 3.99 -8.36 21.33
N LEU A 73 2.81 -8.21 20.72
CA LEU A 73 1.52 -8.55 21.34
C LEU A 73 1.15 -10.01 21.10
N PHE A 74 1.63 -10.58 20.01
CA PHE A 74 1.38 -11.96 19.59
C PHE A 74 2.69 -12.73 19.52
N GLU A 75 2.63 -14.01 19.80
CA GLU A 75 3.74 -14.93 19.60
C GLU A 75 3.91 -15.22 18.11
N ILE A 76 5.17 -15.43 17.66
CA ILE A 76 5.46 -15.78 16.28
C ILE A 76 5.14 -17.28 16.13
N GLU A 77 4.12 -17.58 15.35
CA GLU A 77 3.74 -18.96 15.04
C GLU A 77 4.07 -19.30 13.59
N THR A 78 4.42 -20.55 13.37
CA THR A 78 4.68 -21.13 12.04
C THR A 78 3.89 -22.43 11.87
N GLU A 79 2.76 -22.55 12.57
CA GLU A 79 1.80 -23.61 12.36
C GLU A 79 1.17 -23.49 10.98
N LEU A 80 1.00 -24.61 10.31
CA LEU A 80 0.54 -24.65 8.93
C LEU A 80 -0.87 -25.24 8.83
N LEU A 81 -1.69 -24.56 8.04
CA LEU A 81 -2.94 -25.08 7.52
C LEU A 81 -2.64 -25.95 6.29
N TYR A 82 -3.09 -27.21 6.35
CA TYR A 82 -3.08 -28.13 5.21
C TYR A 82 -4.48 -28.15 4.62
N ARG A 83 -4.59 -27.85 3.33
CA ARG A 83 -5.86 -27.80 2.62
C ARG A 83 -5.93 -28.97 1.64
N GLU A 84 -7.07 -29.68 1.64
CA GLU A 84 -7.32 -30.70 0.63
C GLU A 84 -7.36 -30.02 -0.75
N LYS A 85 -6.44 -30.40 -1.62
CA LYS A 85 -6.36 -29.87 -2.96
C LYS A 85 -7.54 -30.39 -3.81
N SER A 86 -8.20 -29.50 -4.51
CA SER A 86 -8.52 -29.80 -5.92
C SER A 86 -7.16 -30.03 -6.61
N ALA A 87 -6.93 -31.23 -7.17
CA ALA A 87 -5.63 -31.63 -7.71
C ALA A 87 -5.03 -30.50 -8.56
N PRO A 88 -3.73 -30.13 -8.34
CA PRO A 88 -3.09 -29.19 -9.24
C PRO A 88 -3.11 -29.82 -10.64
N PRO A 89 -3.20 -29.00 -11.70
CA PRO A 89 -2.80 -29.49 -13.00
C PRO A 89 -1.39 -30.07 -12.82
N ASP A 90 -1.18 -31.29 -13.35
CA ASP A 90 0.09 -31.99 -13.35
C ASP A 90 1.19 -30.96 -13.67
N PRO A 91 2.22 -30.77 -12.81
CA PRO A 91 3.26 -29.84 -13.11
C PRO A 91 3.89 -30.30 -14.41
N SER A 92 3.43 -29.71 -15.51
CA SER A 92 4.02 -29.93 -16.81
C SER A 92 5.51 -29.67 -16.60
N GLN A 93 6.34 -30.65 -16.83
CA GLN A 93 7.79 -30.61 -16.64
C GLN A 93 8.30 -29.23 -17.08
N PRO A 94 9.28 -28.63 -16.42
CA PRO A 94 9.81 -27.33 -16.80
C PRO A 94 10.18 -27.43 -18.28
N LYS A 95 9.25 -26.94 -19.12
CA LYS A 95 9.47 -26.84 -20.54
C LYS A 95 10.68 -25.93 -20.68
N GLY A 96 11.65 -26.31 -21.46
CA GLY A 96 12.92 -25.64 -21.60
C GLY A 96 12.80 -24.16 -21.95
N MET A 97 13.92 -23.42 -21.97
CA MET A 97 14.02 -21.97 -22.22
C MET A 97 13.44 -21.48 -23.57
N GLU A 98 12.84 -22.35 -24.36
CA GLU A 98 12.25 -22.10 -25.69
C GLU A 98 10.76 -21.73 -25.64
N GLN A 99 10.13 -21.65 -24.46
CA GLN A 99 8.72 -21.32 -24.36
C GLN A 99 8.47 -19.84 -24.61
N GLU A 100 7.52 -19.56 -25.51
CA GLU A 100 6.98 -18.23 -25.72
C GLU A 100 6.42 -17.67 -24.41
N ARG A 101 6.70 -16.39 -24.10
CA ARG A 101 6.19 -15.70 -22.91
C ARG A 101 5.21 -14.62 -23.31
N TYR A 102 4.15 -14.50 -22.54
CA TYR A 102 3.08 -13.52 -22.73
C TYR A 102 3.11 -12.50 -21.60
N ALA A 103 2.73 -11.27 -21.92
CA ALA A 103 2.56 -10.22 -20.91
C ALA A 103 1.17 -10.36 -20.27
N TYR A 104 1.13 -10.66 -18.99
CA TYR A 104 -0.06 -10.69 -18.16
C TYR A 104 -0.11 -9.46 -17.26
N PHE A 105 -1.32 -8.89 -17.08
CA PHE A 105 -1.54 -7.68 -16.31
C PHE A 105 -2.45 -7.96 -15.12
N GLY A 106 -2.11 -7.38 -13.96
CA GLY A 106 -2.88 -7.60 -12.75
C GLY A 106 -2.65 -6.55 -11.68
N ASP A 107 -3.20 -6.83 -10.51
CA ASP A 107 -3.07 -6.02 -9.31
C ASP A 107 -2.76 -6.94 -8.12
N LEU A 108 -1.70 -6.62 -7.38
CA LEU A 108 -1.23 -7.38 -6.22
C LEU A 108 -1.38 -6.60 -4.90
N HIS A 109 -2.20 -5.53 -4.91
CA HIS A 109 -2.38 -4.67 -3.75
C HIS A 109 -3.81 -4.12 -3.68
N VAL A 110 -4.68 -4.90 -3.02
CA VAL A 110 -6.12 -4.64 -2.98
C VAL A 110 -6.67 -4.89 -1.59
N HIS A 111 -7.43 -3.92 -1.05
CA HIS A 111 -8.11 -4.01 0.23
C HIS A 111 -9.61 -4.13 0.07
N THR A 112 -10.21 -4.93 0.93
CA THR A 112 -11.66 -5.23 0.97
C THR A 112 -12.28 -4.79 2.31
N ALA A 113 -13.47 -5.27 2.61
CA ALA A 113 -14.09 -5.10 3.90
C ALA A 113 -13.34 -5.78 5.07
N TYR A 114 -12.37 -6.64 4.79
CA TYR A 114 -11.55 -7.27 5.83
C TYR A 114 -10.41 -6.39 6.33
N SER A 115 -10.01 -5.38 5.57
CA SER A 115 -9.13 -4.32 6.07
C SER A 115 -9.87 -3.42 7.05
N PHE A 116 -9.27 -3.14 8.20
CA PHE A 116 -9.88 -2.34 9.25
C PHE A 116 -10.24 -0.92 8.77
N ASP A 117 -9.43 -0.33 7.91
CA ASP A 117 -9.66 0.97 7.30
C ASP A 117 -10.64 0.89 6.12
N GLY A 118 -10.57 -0.14 5.27
CA GLY A 118 -11.54 -0.38 4.20
C GLY A 118 -12.96 -0.40 4.75
N TYR A 119 -13.23 -1.22 5.77
CA TYR A 119 -14.54 -1.29 6.40
C TYR A 119 -14.92 0.02 7.10
N SER A 120 -14.00 0.65 7.82
CA SER A 120 -14.25 1.93 8.51
C SER A 120 -14.65 3.04 7.52
N PHE A 121 -14.13 3.00 6.29
CA PHE A 121 -14.44 3.99 5.24
C PHE A 121 -15.63 3.59 4.35
N GLY A 122 -16.38 2.55 4.75
CA GLY A 122 -17.66 2.20 4.15
C GLY A 122 -17.62 1.04 3.17
N THR A 123 -16.46 0.43 2.93
CA THR A 123 -16.35 -0.70 2.01
C THR A 123 -17.03 -1.93 2.58
N LEU A 124 -17.98 -2.49 1.81
CA LEU A 124 -18.71 -3.71 2.13
C LEU A 124 -18.29 -4.88 1.22
N ALA A 125 -17.59 -4.58 0.13
CA ALA A 125 -17.14 -5.58 -0.82
C ALA A 125 -16.14 -6.54 -0.15
N SER A 126 -16.44 -7.83 -0.27
CA SER A 126 -15.64 -8.94 0.24
C SER A 126 -14.48 -9.29 -0.69
N PRO A 127 -13.55 -10.18 -0.29
CA PRO A 127 -12.55 -10.76 -1.21
C PRO A 127 -13.18 -11.39 -2.47
N TYR A 128 -14.34 -12.01 -2.35
CA TYR A 128 -15.09 -12.57 -3.49
C TYR A 128 -15.56 -11.49 -4.47
N ASP A 129 -16.03 -10.34 -3.95
CA ASP A 129 -16.42 -9.21 -4.80
C ASP A 129 -15.22 -8.61 -5.53
N ALA A 130 -14.07 -8.51 -4.86
CA ALA A 130 -12.84 -8.02 -5.46
C ALA A 130 -12.39 -8.90 -6.64
N TYR A 131 -12.49 -10.24 -6.52
CA TYR A 131 -12.17 -11.14 -7.63
C TYR A 131 -13.21 -11.08 -8.75
N ARG A 132 -14.52 -10.93 -8.46
CA ARG A 132 -15.54 -10.68 -9.49
C ARG A 132 -15.27 -9.39 -10.26
N PHE A 133 -14.93 -8.32 -9.54
CA PHE A 133 -14.52 -7.06 -10.16
C PHE A 133 -13.32 -7.23 -11.08
N ALA A 134 -12.28 -7.94 -10.63
CA ALA A 134 -11.07 -8.20 -11.41
C ALA A 134 -11.37 -8.99 -12.71
N GLN A 135 -12.39 -9.86 -12.69
CA GLN A 135 -12.90 -10.57 -13.88
C GLN A 135 -13.81 -9.71 -14.78
N GLY A 136 -14.04 -8.43 -14.42
CA GLY A 136 -14.81 -7.49 -15.23
C GLY A 136 -16.27 -7.35 -14.83
N GLU A 137 -16.72 -7.93 -13.72
CA GLU A 137 -18.05 -7.67 -13.18
C GLU A 137 -18.13 -6.29 -12.50
N ALA A 138 -19.31 -5.68 -12.55
CA ALA A 138 -19.56 -4.44 -11.83
C ALA A 138 -19.79 -4.71 -10.34
N ILE A 139 -19.15 -3.94 -9.47
CA ILE A 139 -19.43 -3.93 -8.03
C ILE A 139 -19.85 -2.55 -7.56
N MET A 140 -20.62 -2.52 -6.48
CA MET A 140 -21.13 -1.27 -5.90
C MET A 140 -20.08 -0.59 -5.03
N ASN A 141 -19.76 0.67 -5.33
CA ASN A 141 -19.02 1.54 -4.41
C ASN A 141 -19.92 1.93 -3.23
N PRO A 142 -19.38 2.06 -2.01
CA PRO A 142 -20.15 2.49 -0.85
C PRO A 142 -20.89 3.83 -1.02
N ALA A 143 -20.46 4.68 -1.94
CA ALA A 143 -21.15 5.94 -2.27
C ALA A 143 -22.33 5.78 -3.25
N GLY A 144 -22.68 4.54 -3.65
CA GLY A 144 -23.91 4.25 -4.38
C GLY A 144 -23.81 4.28 -5.90
N TYR A 145 -22.61 4.12 -6.47
CA TYR A 145 -22.41 3.97 -7.92
C TYR A 145 -21.65 2.68 -8.24
N ASN A 146 -21.86 2.15 -9.44
CA ASN A 146 -21.15 0.96 -9.91
C ASN A 146 -19.73 1.30 -10.37
N MET A 147 -18.79 0.42 -10.03
CA MET A 147 -17.44 0.39 -10.56
C MET A 147 -17.23 -0.87 -11.39
N GLN A 148 -16.62 -0.74 -12.55
CA GLN A 148 -16.36 -1.85 -13.46
C GLN A 148 -15.11 -1.59 -14.27
N LEU A 149 -14.27 -2.61 -14.45
CA LEU A 149 -13.12 -2.52 -15.34
C LEU A 149 -13.55 -2.53 -16.81
N SER A 150 -12.91 -1.71 -17.63
CA SER A 150 -13.07 -1.75 -19.09
C SER A 150 -12.51 -3.04 -19.72
N GLN A 151 -11.53 -3.65 -19.07
CA GLN A 151 -10.89 -4.89 -19.46
C GLN A 151 -10.52 -5.71 -18.21
N PRO A 152 -10.93 -7.00 -18.12
CA PRO A 152 -10.58 -7.88 -17.00
C PRO A 152 -9.07 -7.96 -16.76
N MET A 153 -8.67 -8.23 -15.54
CA MET A 153 -7.28 -8.52 -15.18
C MET A 153 -6.94 -9.98 -15.50
N ASP A 154 -5.65 -10.25 -15.75
CA ASP A 154 -5.17 -11.61 -15.98
C ASP A 154 -4.83 -12.30 -14.64
N PHE A 155 -4.38 -11.53 -13.65
CA PHE A 155 -4.11 -12.03 -12.31
C PHE A 155 -4.44 -10.98 -11.23
N TYR A 156 -4.69 -11.45 -10.00
CA TYR A 156 -5.12 -10.58 -8.90
C TYR A 156 -4.76 -11.17 -7.53
N ALA A 157 -4.52 -10.31 -6.55
CA ALA A 157 -4.39 -10.72 -5.16
C ALA A 157 -5.09 -9.71 -4.24
N VAL A 158 -5.99 -10.19 -3.40
CA VAL A 158 -6.48 -9.46 -2.24
C VAL A 158 -5.41 -9.51 -1.17
N THR A 159 -5.03 -8.34 -0.66
CA THR A 159 -3.94 -8.17 0.30
C THR A 159 -4.36 -7.27 1.45
N ASP A 160 -5.49 -7.59 2.05
CA ASP A 160 -5.98 -6.89 3.24
C ASP A 160 -4.92 -6.82 4.34
N HIS A 161 -4.96 -5.79 5.18
CA HIS A 161 -4.06 -5.65 6.32
C HIS A 161 -4.09 -6.88 7.22
N GLY A 162 -2.97 -7.57 7.37
CA GLY A 162 -2.88 -8.76 8.24
C GLY A 162 -3.03 -8.44 9.73
N MET A 163 -2.82 -7.18 10.13
CA MET A 163 -3.12 -6.75 11.48
C MET A 163 -4.63 -6.53 11.65
N PHE A 164 -5.23 -7.22 12.61
CA PHE A 164 -6.66 -7.11 12.90
C PHE A 164 -7.58 -7.40 11.70
N LEU A 165 -7.17 -8.33 10.85
CA LEU A 165 -7.91 -8.76 9.66
C LEU A 165 -9.34 -9.18 10.04
N GLY A 166 -10.36 -8.54 9.44
CA GLY A 166 -11.78 -8.79 9.69
C GLY A 166 -12.32 -8.27 11.03
N LEU A 167 -11.49 -7.68 11.90
CA LEU A 167 -11.89 -7.37 13.28
C LEU A 167 -12.94 -6.23 13.35
N VAL A 168 -12.84 -5.19 12.50
CA VAL A 168 -13.82 -4.10 12.50
C VAL A 168 -15.17 -4.59 12.00
N GLN A 169 -15.19 -5.48 11.01
CA GLN A 169 -16.41 -6.12 10.54
C GLN A 169 -17.05 -6.97 11.65
N ALA A 170 -16.26 -7.77 12.37
CA ALA A 170 -16.73 -8.56 13.51
C ALA A 170 -17.24 -7.67 14.67
N ALA A 171 -16.62 -6.50 14.89
CA ALA A 171 -17.09 -5.53 15.87
C ALA A 171 -18.42 -4.91 15.46
N ALA A 172 -18.66 -4.69 14.17
CA ALA A 172 -19.87 -4.08 13.65
C ALA A 172 -21.07 -5.04 13.55
N ASP A 173 -20.80 -6.33 13.33
CA ASP A 173 -21.83 -7.37 13.25
C ASP A 173 -22.31 -7.75 14.64
N THR A 174 -23.50 -7.27 15.00
CA THR A 174 -24.12 -7.49 16.33
C THR A 174 -24.42 -8.95 16.66
N SER A 175 -24.28 -9.87 15.70
CA SER A 175 -24.46 -11.31 15.91
C SER A 175 -23.21 -11.99 16.53
N THR A 176 -22.01 -11.40 16.37
CA THR A 176 -20.75 -11.96 16.85
C THR A 176 -20.59 -11.86 18.38
N ALA A 177 -19.80 -12.73 18.97
CA ALA A 177 -19.42 -12.64 20.39
C ALA A 177 -18.60 -11.36 20.64
N PHE A 178 -17.66 -11.05 19.75
CA PHE A 178 -16.79 -9.89 19.84
C PHE A 178 -17.54 -8.57 19.90
N SER A 179 -18.64 -8.42 19.13
CA SER A 179 -19.49 -7.23 19.13
C SER A 179 -20.19 -6.94 20.48
N LYS A 180 -20.18 -7.90 21.43
CA LYS A 180 -20.76 -7.69 22.78
C LYS A 180 -19.85 -6.89 23.69
N ASN A 181 -18.58 -6.74 23.36
CA ASN A 181 -17.64 -5.91 24.09
C ASN A 181 -18.12 -4.44 24.12
N SER A 182 -17.94 -3.75 25.26
CA SER A 182 -18.48 -2.41 25.43
C SER A 182 -17.91 -1.37 24.45
N TYR A 183 -16.62 -1.54 24.06
CA TYR A 183 -15.95 -0.63 23.16
C TYR A 183 -16.41 -0.77 21.70
N THR A 184 -16.94 -1.94 21.30
CA THR A 184 -17.39 -2.19 19.93
C THR A 184 -18.67 -1.48 19.54
N LYS A 185 -19.45 -0.98 20.51
CA LYS A 185 -20.75 -0.34 20.28
C LYS A 185 -20.74 0.81 19.27
N ARG A 186 -19.62 1.50 19.13
CA ARG A 186 -19.45 2.58 18.16
C ARG A 186 -19.32 2.09 16.71
N TYR A 187 -19.05 0.80 16.51
CA TYR A 187 -18.94 0.17 15.19
C TYR A 187 -20.26 -0.45 14.74
N HIS A 188 -21.20 -0.67 15.67
CA HIS A 188 -22.52 -1.18 15.32
C HIS A 188 -23.16 -0.23 14.31
N ASP A 189 -23.80 -0.79 13.29
CA ASP A 189 -24.47 -0.04 12.22
C ASP A 189 -23.56 0.95 11.44
N LEU A 190 -22.22 0.85 11.60
CA LEU A 190 -21.27 1.78 10.94
C LEU A 190 -21.53 1.85 9.43
N ASN A 191 -21.82 0.74 8.79
CA ASN A 191 -22.09 0.62 7.36
C ASN A 191 -23.55 0.29 7.05
N ALA A 192 -24.49 0.57 7.97
CA ALA A 192 -25.91 0.53 7.66
C ALA A 192 -26.25 1.55 6.55
N PRO A 193 -27.28 1.29 5.71
CA PRO A 193 -27.60 2.17 4.58
C PRO A 193 -27.74 3.65 4.95
N ASP A 194 -28.33 3.94 6.12
CA ASP A 194 -28.51 5.31 6.61
C ASP A 194 -27.19 5.99 7.04
N ASN A 195 -26.12 5.24 7.24
CA ASN A 195 -24.81 5.71 7.66
C ASN A 195 -23.78 5.81 6.51
N LEU A 196 -24.14 5.39 5.30
CA LEU A 196 -23.28 5.47 4.11
C LEU A 196 -23.29 6.84 3.42
N GLY A 197 -23.68 7.89 4.13
CA GLY A 197 -23.71 9.27 3.61
C GLY A 197 -22.31 9.84 3.37
N THR A 198 -22.15 10.62 2.28
CA THR A 198 -20.89 11.31 1.92
C THR A 198 -20.74 12.69 2.58
N GLY A 199 -21.70 13.10 3.41
CA GLY A 199 -21.70 14.40 4.08
C GLY A 199 -20.61 14.54 5.15
N LEU A 200 -20.28 15.77 5.51
CA LEU A 200 -19.20 16.12 6.43
C LEU A 200 -19.28 15.38 7.78
N LEU A 201 -20.45 15.29 8.39
CA LEU A 201 -20.63 14.65 9.70
C LEU A 201 -20.35 13.14 9.64
N SER A 202 -20.83 12.46 8.60
CA SER A 202 -20.54 11.03 8.38
C SER A 202 -19.04 10.80 8.21
N ARG A 203 -18.36 11.63 7.41
CA ARG A 203 -16.91 11.56 7.20
C ARG A 203 -16.13 11.78 8.49
N MET A 204 -16.45 12.79 9.27
CA MET A 204 -15.81 13.07 10.56
C MET A 204 -16.01 11.93 11.55
N SER A 205 -17.21 11.38 11.64
CA SER A 205 -17.51 10.24 12.50
C SER A 205 -16.65 9.03 12.13
N ARG A 206 -16.55 8.71 10.83
CA ARG A 206 -15.72 7.59 10.34
C ARG A 206 -14.24 7.79 10.59
N LEU A 207 -13.71 9.00 10.40
CA LEU A 207 -12.32 9.32 10.69
C LEU A 207 -11.99 9.17 12.17
N LEU A 208 -12.89 9.59 13.06
CA LEU A 208 -12.74 9.40 14.51
C LEU A 208 -12.78 7.90 14.87
N THR A 209 -13.76 7.16 14.35
CA THR A 209 -13.89 5.72 14.56
C THR A 209 -12.63 4.97 14.10
N PHE A 210 -12.12 5.30 12.91
CA PHE A 210 -10.86 4.77 12.39
C PHE A 210 -9.65 5.13 13.27
N SER A 211 -9.54 6.39 13.70
CA SER A 211 -8.40 6.86 14.51
C SER A 211 -8.33 6.19 15.88
N ASP A 212 -9.47 5.86 16.45
CA ASP A 212 -9.57 5.28 17.78
C ASP A 212 -9.42 3.75 17.77
N PHE A 213 -9.67 3.08 16.64
CA PHE A 213 -9.73 1.62 16.55
C PHE A 213 -8.45 0.94 17.01
N ILE A 214 -7.32 1.25 16.39
CA ILE A 214 -6.04 0.57 16.70
C ILE A 214 -5.59 0.88 18.13
N PRO A 215 -5.55 2.14 18.61
CA PRO A 215 -5.18 2.45 19.97
C PRO A 215 -6.05 1.76 21.03
N GLU A 216 -7.37 1.76 20.85
CA GLU A 216 -8.29 1.15 21.82
C GLU A 216 -8.19 -0.38 21.84
N THR A 217 -8.07 -1.01 20.67
CA THR A 217 -7.89 -2.46 20.60
C THR A 217 -6.58 -2.90 21.27
N ILE A 218 -5.49 -2.16 21.05
CA ILE A 218 -4.21 -2.46 21.71
C ILE A 218 -4.31 -2.23 23.22
N ALA A 219 -4.94 -1.14 23.66
CA ALA A 219 -5.14 -0.90 25.09
C ALA A 219 -5.94 -2.02 25.75
N GLY A 220 -7.03 -2.49 25.11
CA GLY A 220 -7.84 -3.59 25.59
C GLY A 220 -7.09 -4.93 25.66
N LEU A 221 -6.18 -5.19 24.71
CA LEU A 221 -5.29 -6.36 24.76
C LEU A 221 -4.26 -6.28 25.89
N LEU A 222 -3.75 -5.07 26.19
CA LEU A 222 -2.74 -4.88 27.23
C LEU A 222 -3.32 -4.91 28.63
N ASP A 223 -4.54 -4.40 28.83
CA ASP A 223 -5.22 -4.38 30.13
C ASP A 223 -6.08 -5.63 30.38
N GLY A 224 -6.18 -6.54 29.39
CA GLY A 224 -6.92 -7.79 29.50
C GLY A 224 -8.44 -7.65 29.38
N THR A 225 -8.96 -6.48 28.95
CA THR A 225 -10.40 -6.30 28.66
C THR A 225 -10.81 -6.95 27.35
N LEU A 226 -9.84 -7.19 26.46
CA LEU A 226 -10.04 -7.95 25.21
C LEU A 226 -9.26 -9.26 25.27
N ASP A 227 -9.94 -10.33 24.88
CA ASP A 227 -9.34 -11.65 24.78
C ASP A 227 -8.50 -11.77 23.51
N ARG A 228 -7.22 -12.14 23.69
CA ARG A 228 -6.28 -12.34 22.59
C ARG A 228 -6.70 -13.47 21.66
N ASP A 229 -7.15 -14.60 22.23
CA ASP A 229 -7.52 -15.78 21.46
C ASP A 229 -8.79 -15.54 20.65
N GLU A 230 -9.74 -14.75 21.16
CA GLU A 230 -10.91 -14.30 20.40
C GLU A 230 -10.50 -13.46 19.20
N ILE A 231 -9.58 -12.48 19.36
CA ILE A 231 -9.07 -11.66 18.26
C ILE A 231 -8.34 -12.51 17.23
N LEU A 232 -7.45 -13.41 17.66
CA LEU A 232 -6.72 -14.30 16.76
C LEU A 232 -7.67 -15.26 16.02
N SER A 233 -8.75 -15.71 16.68
CA SER A 233 -9.77 -16.55 16.03
C SER A 233 -10.45 -15.81 14.89
N ILE A 234 -10.79 -14.53 15.06
CA ILE A 234 -11.39 -13.69 14.01
C ILE A 234 -10.40 -13.51 12.85
N VAL A 235 -9.13 -13.18 13.15
CA VAL A 235 -8.07 -13.02 12.15
C VAL A 235 -7.88 -14.30 11.33
N ARG A 236 -7.82 -15.46 11.99
CA ARG A 236 -7.67 -16.78 11.35
C ARG A 236 -8.84 -17.10 10.45
N THR A 237 -10.08 -16.85 10.91
CA THR A 237 -11.28 -17.09 10.12
C THR A 237 -11.31 -16.20 8.86
N SER A 238 -11.00 -14.91 9.01
CA SER A 238 -10.95 -13.98 7.87
C SER A 238 -9.82 -14.30 6.90
N TRP A 239 -8.68 -14.77 7.41
CA TRP A 239 -7.56 -15.24 6.59
C TRP A 239 -7.93 -16.50 5.79
N GLU A 240 -8.55 -17.48 6.43
CA GLU A 240 -9.01 -18.69 5.76
C GLU A 240 -10.05 -18.37 4.68
N ASP A 241 -10.95 -17.42 4.92
CA ASP A 241 -11.94 -17.00 3.94
C ASP A 241 -11.30 -16.23 2.76
N THR A 242 -10.26 -15.42 3.00
CA THR A 242 -9.46 -14.79 1.95
C THR A 242 -8.79 -15.84 1.06
N ILE A 243 -8.24 -16.91 1.64
CA ILE A 243 -7.65 -18.03 0.89
C ILE A 243 -8.73 -18.77 0.09
N ASN A 244 -9.90 -19.01 0.69
CA ASN A 244 -11.04 -19.66 0.01
C ASN A 244 -11.50 -18.84 -1.20
N ALA A 245 -11.59 -17.54 -1.08
CA ALA A 245 -11.92 -16.66 -2.19
C ALA A 245 -10.87 -16.76 -3.31
N ALA A 246 -9.57 -16.72 -2.97
CA ALA A 246 -8.51 -16.88 -3.95
C ALA A 246 -8.59 -18.24 -4.67
N ASP A 247 -8.90 -19.33 -3.98
CA ASP A 247 -9.04 -20.65 -4.59
C ASP A 247 -10.29 -20.77 -5.47
N GLN A 248 -11.41 -20.20 -5.02
CA GLN A 248 -12.68 -20.26 -5.75
C GLN A 248 -12.60 -19.57 -7.11
N PHE A 249 -11.86 -18.48 -7.22
CA PHE A 249 -11.74 -17.70 -8.47
C PHE A 249 -10.52 -18.07 -9.32
N TYR A 250 -9.68 -19.00 -8.86
CA TYR A 250 -8.53 -19.45 -9.64
C TYR A 250 -8.96 -20.31 -10.82
N VAL A 251 -8.75 -19.82 -12.04
CA VAL A 251 -9.01 -20.52 -13.31
C VAL A 251 -7.71 -20.61 -14.10
N PRO A 252 -6.92 -21.69 -13.92
CA PRO A 252 -5.63 -21.86 -14.61
C PRO A 252 -5.73 -21.64 -16.11
N GLY A 253 -4.82 -20.86 -16.67
CA GLY A 253 -4.81 -20.47 -18.07
C GLY A 253 -5.68 -19.26 -18.43
N SER A 254 -6.56 -18.80 -17.53
CA SER A 254 -7.48 -17.69 -17.80
C SER A 254 -7.37 -16.56 -16.76
N PHE A 255 -7.55 -16.87 -15.49
CA PHE A 255 -7.49 -15.89 -14.40
C PHE A 255 -6.76 -16.48 -13.20
N THR A 256 -5.64 -15.88 -12.84
CA THR A 256 -4.82 -16.34 -11.72
C THR A 256 -5.02 -15.47 -10.49
N THR A 257 -5.34 -16.10 -9.36
CA THR A 257 -5.48 -15.47 -8.06
C THR A 257 -4.40 -15.97 -7.11
N PHE A 258 -3.89 -15.11 -6.25
CA PHE A 258 -2.93 -15.47 -5.21
C PHE A 258 -3.51 -15.26 -3.83
N ALA A 259 -3.18 -16.13 -2.89
CA ALA A 259 -3.36 -15.84 -1.48
C ALA A 259 -2.28 -14.82 -1.05
N GLY A 260 -2.69 -13.76 -0.37
CA GLY A 260 -1.81 -12.70 0.08
C GLY A 260 -2.40 -11.87 1.19
N TYR A 261 -1.58 -11.06 1.81
CA TYR A 261 -1.98 -10.08 2.81
C TYR A 261 -0.95 -8.96 2.89
N GLU A 262 -1.31 -7.83 3.49
CA GLU A 262 -0.35 -6.75 3.74
C GLU A 262 0.22 -6.83 5.16
N TYR A 263 1.54 -6.97 5.25
CA TYR A 263 2.30 -6.70 6.47
C TYR A 263 2.43 -5.19 6.64
N THR A 264 1.54 -4.61 7.44
CA THR A 264 1.42 -3.17 7.68
C THR A 264 2.21 -2.77 8.91
N THR A 265 3.33 -2.09 8.73
CA THR A 265 4.15 -1.57 9.83
C THR A 265 4.71 -0.19 9.51
N SER A 266 4.99 0.60 10.53
CA SER A 266 5.55 1.94 10.40
C SER A 266 6.62 2.18 11.44
N SER A 267 7.57 3.07 11.14
CA SER A 267 8.53 3.56 12.12
C SER A 267 7.86 4.41 13.19
N LEU A 268 8.60 4.75 14.26
CA LEU A 268 8.14 5.67 15.30
C LEU A 268 7.74 7.04 14.75
N GLN A 269 8.38 7.49 13.66
CA GLN A 269 8.06 8.75 12.99
C GLN A 269 7.04 8.57 11.86
N MET A 270 6.21 7.52 11.92
CA MET A 270 5.18 7.21 10.91
C MET A 270 5.72 6.99 9.49
N GLY A 271 7.01 6.64 9.35
CA GLY A 271 7.58 6.23 8.05
C GLY A 271 7.05 4.86 7.65
N ASN A 272 6.50 4.75 6.44
CA ASN A 272 5.92 3.53 5.91
C ASN A 272 6.98 2.43 5.70
N LEU A 273 6.71 1.24 6.22
CA LEU A 273 7.52 0.04 6.05
C LEU A 273 6.65 -1.17 5.63
N HIS A 274 5.56 -0.93 4.90
CA HIS A 274 4.58 -1.95 4.49
C HIS A 274 5.13 -2.87 3.39
N ARG A 275 4.65 -4.12 3.36
CA ARG A 275 4.93 -5.13 2.33
C ARG A 275 3.69 -5.98 2.08
N ASN A 276 3.35 -6.19 0.81
CA ASN A 276 2.43 -7.26 0.47
C ASN A 276 3.16 -8.59 0.47
N VAL A 277 2.63 -9.57 1.16
CA VAL A 277 3.15 -10.94 1.16
C VAL A 277 2.27 -11.78 0.24
N ILE A 278 2.87 -12.39 -0.77
CA ILE A 278 2.19 -13.22 -1.77
C ILE A 278 2.75 -14.63 -1.68
N PHE A 279 1.87 -15.62 -1.62
CA PHE A 279 2.22 -17.05 -1.58
C PHE A 279 2.12 -17.67 -2.97
N GLU A 280 3.04 -18.56 -3.31
CA GLU A 280 3.02 -19.28 -4.60
C GLU A 280 1.77 -20.14 -4.76
N GLY A 281 1.37 -20.83 -3.72
CA GLY A 281 0.23 -21.75 -3.72
C GLY A 281 -0.58 -21.69 -2.43
N THR A 282 -1.70 -22.41 -2.42
CA THR A 282 -2.67 -22.40 -1.31
C THR A 282 -2.82 -23.72 -0.57
N ALA A 283 -2.13 -24.77 -1.02
CA ALA A 283 -2.28 -26.11 -0.42
C ALA A 283 -1.74 -26.18 1.02
N LYS A 284 -0.82 -25.31 1.35
CA LYS A 284 -0.11 -25.29 2.62
C LYS A 284 0.24 -23.84 2.92
N LEU A 285 -0.34 -23.26 3.94
CA LEU A 285 -0.20 -21.85 4.28
C LEU A 285 -0.06 -21.70 5.81
N PRO A 286 0.48 -20.56 6.29
CA PRO A 286 0.45 -20.28 7.73
C PRO A 286 -0.99 -20.13 8.22
N ARG A 287 -1.21 -20.52 9.47
CA ARG A 287 -2.52 -20.44 10.12
C ARG A 287 -3.02 -19.01 10.28
N GLU A 288 -2.11 -18.06 10.37
CA GLU A 288 -2.41 -16.63 10.48
C GLU A 288 -1.35 -15.78 9.76
N PRO A 289 -1.70 -14.57 9.31
CA PRO A 289 -0.74 -13.62 8.73
C PRO A 289 0.24 -13.11 9.79
N PHE A 290 1.53 -13.09 9.45
CA PHE A 290 2.51 -12.40 10.29
C PHE A 290 2.28 -10.89 10.20
N SER A 291 1.98 -10.24 11.32
CA SER A 291 1.65 -8.83 11.39
C SER A 291 2.62 -8.05 12.28
N ARG A 292 2.48 -6.72 12.31
CA ARG A 292 3.25 -5.85 13.21
C ARG A 292 3.11 -6.20 14.69
N PHE A 293 2.07 -6.93 15.08
CA PHE A 293 1.85 -7.37 16.46
C PHE A 293 2.70 -8.57 16.84
N HIS A 294 3.21 -9.30 15.85
CA HIS A 294 4.28 -10.29 16.01
C HIS A 294 5.64 -9.59 16.06
N SER A 295 5.89 -8.67 15.14
CA SER A 295 7.05 -7.77 15.16
C SER A 295 6.83 -6.58 14.25
N SER A 296 7.25 -5.39 14.67
CA SER A 296 7.30 -4.19 13.83
C SER A 296 8.55 -4.11 12.95
N ASN A 297 9.53 -5.01 13.17
CA ASN A 297 10.75 -5.08 12.39
C ASN A 297 10.54 -5.94 11.13
N PRO A 298 10.62 -5.36 9.91
CA PRO A 298 10.42 -6.12 8.67
C PRO A 298 11.45 -7.24 8.44
N GLU A 299 12.60 -7.20 9.10
CA GLU A 299 13.59 -8.29 9.04
C GLU A 299 13.07 -9.55 9.74
N LYS A 300 12.21 -9.41 10.74
CA LYS A 300 11.53 -10.52 11.40
C LYS A 300 10.46 -11.16 10.52
N LEU A 301 9.85 -10.39 9.62
CA LEU A 301 9.03 -10.96 8.56
C LEU A 301 9.85 -11.88 7.65
N TRP A 302 11.06 -11.46 7.26
CA TRP A 302 11.93 -12.32 6.44
C TRP A 302 12.38 -13.59 7.18
N ASP A 303 12.70 -13.50 8.47
CA ASP A 303 13.02 -14.68 9.30
C ASP A 303 11.85 -15.69 9.26
N TRP A 304 10.62 -15.19 9.47
CA TRP A 304 9.41 -16.02 9.43
C TRP A 304 9.16 -16.61 8.04
N MET A 305 9.34 -15.84 6.96
CA MET A 305 9.20 -16.34 5.59
C MET A 305 10.24 -17.42 5.26
N ASP A 306 11.49 -17.26 5.73
CA ASP A 306 12.55 -18.26 5.54
C ASP A 306 12.23 -19.56 6.32
N GLU A 307 11.67 -19.45 7.51
CA GLU A 307 11.23 -20.61 8.27
C GLU A 307 10.08 -21.35 7.56
N LEU A 308 9.07 -20.63 7.06
CA LEU A 308 7.99 -21.22 6.26
C LEU A 308 8.54 -21.90 4.99
N ARG A 309 9.52 -21.29 4.33
CA ARG A 309 10.16 -21.87 3.15
C ARG A 309 10.88 -23.17 3.48
N SER A 310 11.51 -23.27 4.66
CA SER A 310 12.10 -24.53 5.13
C SER A 310 11.08 -25.65 5.32
N LYS A 311 9.82 -25.28 5.53
CA LYS A 311 8.65 -26.18 5.63
C LYS A 311 7.94 -26.39 4.28
N GLY A 312 8.51 -25.84 3.18
CA GLY A 312 7.96 -25.98 1.83
C GLY A 312 6.81 -25.02 1.50
N VAL A 313 6.76 -23.85 2.12
CA VAL A 313 5.82 -22.77 1.81
C VAL A 313 6.59 -21.62 1.18
N GLU A 314 6.44 -21.43 -0.13
CA GLU A 314 7.07 -20.34 -0.86
C GLU A 314 6.24 -19.05 -0.80
N SER A 315 6.93 -17.95 -0.51
CA SER A 315 6.35 -16.61 -0.48
C SER A 315 7.36 -15.55 -0.87
N LEU A 316 6.87 -14.38 -1.29
CA LEU A 316 7.65 -13.18 -1.52
C LEU A 316 6.97 -11.98 -0.86
N ALA A 317 7.75 -10.97 -0.50
CA ALA A 317 7.28 -9.70 0.04
C ALA A 317 7.54 -8.58 -0.95
N ILE A 318 6.57 -7.66 -1.10
CA ILE A 318 6.60 -6.55 -2.04
C ILE A 318 6.56 -5.23 -1.26
N PRO A 319 7.72 -4.59 -1.01
CA PRO A 319 7.73 -3.26 -0.42
C PRO A 319 6.96 -2.26 -1.29
N HIS A 320 6.18 -1.39 -0.65
CA HIS A 320 5.39 -0.40 -1.36
C HIS A 320 5.29 0.92 -0.58
N ASN A 321 4.79 1.99 -1.22
CA ASN A 321 4.74 3.34 -0.68
C ASN A 321 6.07 3.80 -0.05
N SER A 322 7.16 3.47 -0.69
CA SER A 322 8.47 3.85 -0.18
C SER A 322 8.68 5.38 -0.19
N ASN A 323 7.96 6.11 -1.08
CA ASN A 323 7.87 7.57 -1.04
C ASN A 323 7.47 8.12 0.34
N GLY A 324 6.58 7.42 1.06
CA GLY A 324 6.13 7.73 2.42
C GLY A 324 6.98 7.12 3.55
N SER A 325 8.12 6.51 3.26
CA SER A 325 8.91 5.75 4.25
C SER A 325 9.78 6.58 5.18
N ASN A 326 9.83 7.89 4.99
CA ASN A 326 10.73 8.78 5.72
C ASN A 326 12.21 8.38 5.61
N GLY A 327 12.63 7.90 4.44
CA GLY A 327 14.00 7.45 4.16
C GLY A 327 14.36 6.08 4.73
N LEU A 328 13.39 5.31 5.22
CA LEU A 328 13.66 4.09 5.97
C LEU A 328 13.44 2.80 5.16
N MET A 329 12.83 2.86 3.96
CA MET A 329 12.61 1.68 3.14
C MET A 329 13.93 1.18 2.52
N PHE A 330 14.80 2.10 2.06
CA PHE A 330 16.04 1.78 1.37
C PHE A 330 17.27 2.32 2.11
N ARG A 331 17.45 1.82 3.34
CA ARG A 331 18.55 2.21 4.24
C ARG A 331 19.88 1.61 3.79
N SER A 332 20.98 2.13 4.33
CA SER A 332 22.34 1.57 4.18
C SER A 332 22.78 0.68 5.36
N SER A 333 21.88 0.41 6.31
CA SER A 333 22.08 -0.41 7.50
C SER A 333 20.82 -1.21 7.82
N ASP A 334 20.94 -2.27 8.60
CA ASP A 334 19.82 -3.06 9.10
C ASP A 334 18.90 -2.26 10.06
N PHE A 335 17.83 -2.85 10.52
CA PHE A 335 16.87 -2.21 11.42
C PHE A 335 17.48 -1.82 12.76
N SER A 336 18.56 -2.49 13.17
CA SER A 336 19.34 -2.21 14.38
C SER A 336 20.48 -1.20 14.16
N ASN A 337 20.56 -0.56 12.97
CA ASN A 337 21.62 0.36 12.53
C ASN A 337 23.02 -0.30 12.37
N LYS A 338 23.10 -1.62 12.26
CA LYS A 338 24.32 -2.32 11.92
C LYS A 338 24.54 -2.31 10.40
N ALA A 339 25.79 -2.22 9.96
CA ALA A 339 26.13 -2.32 8.54
C ALA A 339 25.67 -3.67 7.95
N PHE A 340 25.24 -3.64 6.70
CA PHE A 340 24.88 -4.87 5.99
C PHE A 340 26.05 -5.83 5.87
N ASP A 341 25.74 -7.11 5.94
CA ASP A 341 26.64 -8.21 5.58
C ASP A 341 26.03 -9.06 4.43
N GLN A 342 26.78 -10.04 3.97
CA GLN A 342 26.34 -10.90 2.87
C GLN A 342 25.07 -11.70 3.23
N SER A 343 24.90 -12.09 4.49
CA SER A 343 23.75 -12.87 4.93
C SER A 343 22.48 -12.03 4.88
N TYR A 344 22.55 -10.78 5.35
CA TYR A 344 21.44 -9.82 5.25
C TYR A 344 21.02 -9.59 3.79
N ILE A 345 22.01 -9.35 2.91
CA ILE A 345 21.73 -9.08 1.49
C ILE A 345 21.08 -10.30 0.83
N ALA A 346 21.60 -11.50 1.09
CA ALA A 346 21.04 -12.73 0.57
C ALA A 346 19.61 -12.98 1.06
N GLN A 347 19.33 -12.70 2.33
CA GLN A 347 17.98 -12.82 2.90
C GLN A 347 17.02 -11.80 2.29
N ARG A 348 17.40 -10.53 2.19
CA ARG A 348 16.57 -9.48 1.61
C ARG A 348 16.24 -9.77 0.15
N THR A 349 17.23 -10.06 -0.68
CA THR A 349 17.02 -10.32 -2.12
C THR A 349 16.19 -11.58 -2.38
N ARG A 350 16.28 -12.56 -1.49
CA ARG A 350 15.42 -13.75 -1.53
C ARG A 350 13.98 -13.44 -1.18
N ASN A 351 13.71 -12.59 -0.19
CA ASN A 351 12.37 -12.31 0.31
C ASN A 351 11.70 -11.12 -0.39
N GLU A 352 12.46 -10.12 -0.85
CA GLU A 352 11.96 -8.94 -1.57
C GLU A 352 12.50 -8.89 -3.01
N PRO A 353 12.10 -9.82 -3.92
CA PRO A 353 12.61 -9.85 -5.28
C PRO A 353 12.04 -8.74 -6.17
N ILE A 354 10.89 -8.19 -5.83
CA ILE A 354 10.19 -7.13 -6.57
C ILE A 354 9.74 -6.02 -5.63
N VAL A 355 9.52 -4.83 -6.17
CA VAL A 355 9.06 -3.64 -5.45
C VAL A 355 7.96 -2.93 -6.25
N GLU A 356 6.97 -2.39 -5.56
CA GLU A 356 5.94 -1.55 -6.15
C GLU A 356 6.46 -0.11 -6.28
N ILE A 357 6.44 0.43 -7.50
CA ILE A 357 6.97 1.77 -7.78
C ILE A 357 5.89 2.82 -8.05
N THR A 358 4.64 2.42 -8.28
CA THR A 358 3.52 3.33 -8.51
C THR A 358 2.20 2.70 -8.05
N GLN A 359 1.33 3.55 -7.51
CA GLN A 359 -0.03 3.22 -7.08
C GLN A 359 -0.85 4.51 -6.94
N ILE A 360 -2.12 4.40 -6.52
CA ILE A 360 -3.01 5.56 -6.32
C ILE A 360 -2.38 6.65 -5.41
N LYS A 361 -1.62 6.28 -4.39
CA LYS A 361 -0.90 7.22 -3.50
C LYS A 361 0.43 7.74 -4.08
N GLY A 362 0.57 7.73 -5.41
CA GLY A 362 1.67 8.33 -6.13
C GLY A 362 2.88 7.42 -6.37
N THR A 363 3.89 8.01 -7.00
CA THR A 363 5.11 7.32 -7.41
C THR A 363 6.08 7.11 -6.26
N SER A 364 6.70 5.94 -6.24
CA SER A 364 7.90 5.60 -5.45
C SER A 364 9.15 5.45 -6.33
N GLU A 365 9.05 5.72 -7.64
CA GLU A 365 10.14 5.55 -8.59
C GLU A 365 11.30 6.51 -8.33
N THR A 366 11.03 7.82 -8.44
CA THR A 366 12.02 8.88 -8.23
C THR A 366 11.36 10.19 -7.79
N HIS A 367 12.20 11.20 -7.53
CA HIS A 367 11.79 12.54 -7.13
C HIS A 367 12.64 13.57 -7.88
N PRO A 368 12.14 14.78 -8.22
CA PRO A 368 12.91 15.84 -8.92
C PRO A 368 14.26 16.16 -8.26
N TYR A 369 14.36 16.14 -6.95
CA TYR A 369 15.64 16.35 -6.24
C TYR A 369 16.67 15.24 -6.46
N LEU A 370 16.23 14.00 -6.73
CA LEU A 370 17.11 12.86 -6.98
C LEU A 370 17.42 12.68 -8.47
N SER A 371 16.56 13.19 -9.34
CA SER A 371 16.63 13.06 -10.80
C SER A 371 16.38 14.41 -11.48
N SER A 372 17.21 15.42 -11.18
CA SER A 372 17.03 16.82 -11.60
C SER A 372 17.10 17.06 -13.11
N ARG A 373 17.55 16.09 -13.90
CA ARG A 373 17.61 16.15 -15.37
C ARG A 373 16.48 15.38 -16.07
N ASP A 374 15.62 14.74 -15.30
CA ASP A 374 14.49 13.98 -15.80
C ASP A 374 13.24 14.88 -15.73
N GLU A 375 12.72 15.26 -16.87
CA GLU A 375 11.52 16.12 -16.99
C GLU A 375 10.26 15.47 -16.41
N TRP A 376 10.24 14.13 -16.31
CA TRP A 376 9.10 13.36 -15.79
C TRP A 376 9.25 12.99 -14.30
N ALA A 377 10.36 13.33 -13.67
CA ALA A 377 10.61 13.00 -12.25
C ALA A 377 9.55 13.56 -11.29
N GLY A 378 8.80 14.58 -11.72
CA GLY A 378 7.72 15.19 -10.94
C GLY A 378 6.34 14.54 -11.14
N PHE A 379 6.23 13.49 -11.95
CA PHE A 379 4.96 12.82 -12.22
C PHE A 379 4.43 12.09 -10.99
N GLU A 380 3.18 12.32 -10.62
CA GLU A 380 2.47 11.68 -9.50
C GLU A 380 3.21 11.72 -8.16
N ILE A 381 3.86 12.81 -7.82
CA ILE A 381 4.54 12.95 -6.52
C ILE A 381 3.51 13.06 -5.39
N ALA A 382 3.59 12.15 -4.41
CA ALA A 382 2.87 12.23 -3.14
C ALA A 382 3.91 12.29 -2.00
N PRO A 383 4.25 13.48 -1.48
CA PRO A 383 5.44 13.67 -0.64
C PRO A 383 5.21 13.38 0.85
N TYR A 384 4.05 12.86 1.23
CA TYR A 384 3.67 12.71 2.62
C TYR A 384 3.91 11.29 3.14
N ARG A 385 4.21 11.18 4.44
CA ARG A 385 4.16 9.92 5.17
C ARG A 385 2.74 9.40 5.19
N VAL A 386 2.57 8.09 5.07
CA VAL A 386 1.24 7.47 4.96
C VAL A 386 0.38 7.81 6.19
N ALA A 387 -0.87 8.17 5.93
CA ALA A 387 -1.87 8.58 6.93
C ALA A 387 -1.44 9.79 7.79
N THR A 388 -0.60 10.66 7.27
CA THR A 388 -0.20 11.91 7.94
C THR A 388 -0.21 13.10 6.99
N GLY A 389 -0.12 14.33 7.52
CA GLY A 389 0.20 15.54 6.75
C GLY A 389 1.69 15.90 6.79
N ALA A 390 2.54 15.04 7.35
CA ALA A 390 3.96 15.29 7.50
C ALA A 390 4.75 14.86 6.26
N LEU A 391 5.72 15.67 5.84
CA LEU A 391 6.56 15.37 4.68
C LEU A 391 7.46 14.15 4.96
N SER A 392 7.64 13.33 3.95
CA SER A 392 8.57 12.21 3.95
C SER A 392 9.97 12.67 3.56
N LYS A 393 11.00 12.16 4.21
CA LYS A 393 12.38 12.36 3.80
C LYS A 393 12.62 11.72 2.44
N ILE A 394 13.21 12.47 1.50
CA ILE A 394 13.38 12.03 0.10
C ILE A 394 14.44 10.93 -0.01
N SER A 395 15.65 11.17 0.52
CA SER A 395 16.74 10.19 0.43
C SER A 395 16.42 8.93 1.24
N GLY A 396 16.59 7.75 0.60
CA GLY A 396 16.23 6.44 1.14
C GLY A 396 14.76 6.05 0.94
N SER A 397 13.97 6.89 0.24
CA SER A 397 12.55 6.67 -0.02
C SER A 397 12.23 6.26 -1.46
N TYR A 398 13.14 6.44 -2.40
CA TYR A 398 12.85 6.24 -3.82
C TYR A 398 13.71 5.15 -4.45
N VAL A 399 13.07 4.37 -5.31
CA VAL A 399 13.62 3.14 -5.89
C VAL A 399 14.83 3.41 -6.77
N ARG A 400 14.81 4.46 -7.61
CA ARG A 400 15.94 4.78 -8.50
C ARG A 400 17.22 5.13 -7.72
N GLU A 401 17.09 5.83 -6.59
CA GLU A 401 18.20 6.06 -5.65
C GLU A 401 18.66 4.76 -4.99
N ALA A 402 17.71 3.90 -4.59
CA ALA A 402 18.03 2.60 -4.00
C ALA A 402 18.87 1.72 -4.94
N LEU A 403 18.55 1.67 -6.24
CA LEU A 403 19.36 0.97 -7.23
C LEU A 403 20.81 1.49 -7.28
N LEU A 404 20.98 2.82 -7.29
CA LEU A 404 22.31 3.44 -7.27
C LEU A 404 23.08 3.12 -5.98
N ASN A 405 22.39 3.13 -4.84
CA ASN A 405 22.99 2.77 -3.56
C ASN A 405 23.33 1.27 -3.49
N GLY A 406 22.48 0.41 -4.06
CA GLY A 406 22.77 -1.02 -4.20
C GLY A 406 24.05 -1.28 -4.97
N LEU A 407 24.26 -0.60 -6.11
CA LEU A 407 25.51 -0.70 -6.89
C LEU A 407 26.74 -0.18 -6.12
N LYS A 408 26.58 0.85 -5.26
CA LYS A 408 27.68 1.33 -4.39
C LYS A 408 28.03 0.28 -3.33
N ILE A 409 27.03 -0.36 -2.72
CA ILE A 409 27.22 -1.42 -1.73
C ILE A 409 27.90 -2.63 -2.37
N GLU A 410 27.46 -3.03 -3.57
CA GLU A 410 28.05 -4.14 -4.32
C GLU A 410 29.56 -3.97 -4.59
N ARG A 411 30.02 -2.73 -4.85
CA ARG A 411 31.44 -2.42 -5.02
C ARG A 411 32.29 -2.71 -3.78
N SER A 412 31.69 -2.77 -2.59
CA SER A 412 32.40 -3.19 -1.36
C SER A 412 32.56 -4.70 -1.22
N GLY A 413 32.03 -5.50 -2.16
CA GLY A 413 32.18 -6.95 -2.22
C GLY A 413 31.20 -7.75 -1.37
N ILE A 414 30.20 -7.10 -0.75
CA ILE A 414 29.22 -7.79 0.11
C ILE A 414 27.90 -8.14 -0.62
N GLY A 415 27.73 -7.69 -1.87
CA GLY A 415 26.52 -7.89 -2.68
C GLY A 415 25.65 -6.65 -2.79
N ASN A 416 24.48 -6.79 -3.44
CA ASN A 416 23.54 -5.69 -3.70
C ASN A 416 22.17 -6.01 -3.12
N PRO A 417 21.71 -5.27 -2.09
CA PRO A 417 20.41 -5.52 -1.43
C PRO A 417 19.21 -5.04 -2.23
N TYR A 418 19.41 -4.31 -3.33
CA TYR A 418 18.39 -3.59 -4.08
C TYR A 418 18.28 -4.04 -5.54
N GLN A 419 18.52 -5.34 -5.79
CA GLN A 419 18.36 -5.97 -7.10
C GLN A 419 16.92 -6.47 -7.29
N PHE A 420 15.95 -5.59 -7.36
CA PHE A 420 14.55 -5.98 -7.53
C PHE A 420 14.00 -5.65 -8.92
N GLY A 421 12.92 -6.36 -9.33
CA GLY A 421 12.04 -6.00 -10.43
C GLY A 421 10.99 -5.00 -9.97
N PHE A 422 10.25 -4.40 -10.91
CA PHE A 422 9.29 -3.33 -10.64
C PHE A 422 7.89 -3.74 -11.00
N ILE A 423 6.91 -3.45 -10.14
CA ILE A 423 5.48 -3.55 -10.44
C ILE A 423 4.77 -2.25 -10.09
N GLY A 424 3.57 -2.05 -10.65
CA GLY A 424 2.58 -1.11 -10.16
C GLY A 424 1.38 -1.86 -9.58
N SER A 425 0.58 -1.20 -8.77
CA SER A 425 -0.63 -1.75 -8.17
C SER A 425 -1.62 -0.63 -7.84
N SER A 426 -2.78 -0.95 -7.23
CA SER A 426 -3.74 0.08 -6.87
C SER A 426 -3.64 0.57 -5.43
N ASP A 427 -3.51 -0.33 -4.49
CA ASP A 427 -3.71 -0.03 -3.08
C ASP A 427 -5.12 0.55 -2.82
N THR A 428 -6.11 0.06 -3.58
CA THR A 428 -7.50 0.48 -3.37
C THR A 428 -8.03 -0.04 -2.04
N HIS A 429 -8.88 0.77 -1.39
CA HIS A 429 -9.58 0.38 -0.15
C HIS A 429 -11.09 0.26 -0.37
N SER A 430 -11.49 0.02 -1.62
CA SER A 430 -12.90 -0.18 -2.02
C SER A 430 -13.11 -1.47 -2.81
N ALA A 431 -12.16 -2.40 -2.74
CA ALA A 431 -12.12 -3.66 -3.50
C ALA A 431 -12.08 -3.48 -5.03
N ALA A 432 -12.12 -2.25 -5.52
CA ALA A 432 -12.17 -1.89 -6.92
C ALA A 432 -11.25 -0.71 -7.21
N SER A 433 -10.60 -0.71 -8.36
CA SER A 433 -9.72 0.37 -8.80
C SER A 433 -9.97 0.67 -10.27
N GLN A 434 -9.56 1.85 -10.72
CA GLN A 434 -9.53 2.19 -12.13
C GLN A 434 -8.09 2.43 -12.56
N ASN A 435 -7.74 1.81 -13.67
CA ASN A 435 -6.44 1.98 -14.31
C ASN A 435 -6.47 2.99 -15.47
N ASP A 436 -7.61 3.67 -15.66
CA ASP A 436 -7.81 4.77 -16.59
C ASP A 436 -8.16 6.03 -15.78
N GLU A 437 -7.41 7.11 -15.98
CA GLU A 437 -7.57 8.37 -15.24
C GLU A 437 -8.98 8.95 -15.39
N SER A 438 -9.59 8.80 -16.57
CA SER A 438 -10.95 9.28 -16.83
C SER A 438 -12.01 8.53 -15.99
N GLY A 439 -11.70 7.33 -15.55
CA GLY A 439 -12.58 6.48 -14.72
C GLY A 439 -12.27 6.53 -13.23
N PHE A 440 -11.23 7.25 -12.79
CA PHE A 440 -10.86 7.29 -11.38
C PHE A 440 -11.93 7.95 -10.52
N VAL A 441 -12.39 7.25 -9.49
CA VAL A 441 -13.52 7.69 -8.66
C VAL A 441 -13.24 7.69 -7.16
N SER A 442 -12.47 6.76 -6.63
CA SER A 442 -12.18 6.70 -5.20
C SER A 442 -11.06 5.71 -4.88
N LYS A 443 -10.28 6.04 -3.84
CA LYS A 443 -9.39 5.10 -3.14
C LYS A 443 -10.00 4.64 -1.82
N LEU A 444 -10.62 5.56 -1.07
CA LEU A 444 -10.98 5.41 0.35
C LEU A 444 -12.50 5.30 0.55
N GLY A 445 -13.21 4.62 -0.33
CA GLY A 445 -14.65 4.46 -0.24
C GLY A 445 -15.36 5.81 -0.12
N ILE A 446 -16.15 6.00 0.95
CA ILE A 446 -16.94 7.23 1.15
C ILE A 446 -16.07 8.49 1.32
N LEU A 447 -14.84 8.35 1.85
CA LEU A 447 -14.00 9.50 2.17
C LEU A 447 -13.45 10.24 0.94
N SER A 448 -13.41 9.60 -0.22
CA SER A 448 -12.89 10.19 -1.46
C SER A 448 -13.80 9.96 -2.66
N SER A 449 -15.10 9.80 -2.43
CA SER A 449 -16.07 9.42 -3.47
C SER A 449 -16.63 10.59 -4.29
N THR A 450 -16.52 11.84 -3.81
CA THR A 450 -17.01 13.01 -4.55
C THR A 450 -15.86 13.89 -5.05
N PRO A 451 -16.07 14.73 -6.09
CA PRO A 451 -15.05 15.63 -6.59
C PRO A 451 -14.46 16.57 -5.53
N GLU A 452 -15.29 17.10 -4.62
CA GLU A 452 -14.85 17.94 -3.51
C GLU A 452 -13.94 17.18 -2.55
N GLN A 453 -14.31 15.92 -2.27
CA GLN A 453 -13.53 15.05 -1.39
C GLN A 453 -12.20 14.63 -1.99
N ARG A 454 -12.11 14.53 -3.31
CA ARG A 454 -10.86 14.31 -4.05
C ARG A 454 -10.01 15.56 -4.21
N GLY A 455 -10.56 16.74 -3.91
CA GLY A 455 -9.85 18.02 -4.02
C GLY A 455 -9.85 18.63 -5.43
N SER A 456 -10.61 18.05 -6.39
CA SER A 456 -10.68 18.57 -7.76
C SER A 456 -11.56 19.82 -7.90
N VAL A 457 -12.50 20.01 -6.98
CA VAL A 457 -13.37 21.21 -6.90
C VAL A 457 -13.52 21.66 -5.44
N PRO A 458 -13.81 22.95 -5.19
CA PRO A 458 -14.01 23.43 -3.83
C PRO A 458 -15.31 22.88 -3.21
N PHE A 459 -15.34 22.77 -1.90
CA PHE A 459 -16.57 22.54 -1.16
C PHE A 459 -17.54 23.73 -1.30
N LYS A 460 -18.83 23.46 -1.15
CA LYS A 460 -19.82 24.54 -0.96
C LYS A 460 -19.40 25.40 0.22
N VAL A 461 -19.52 26.74 0.09
CA VAL A 461 -18.96 27.70 1.05
C VAL A 461 -19.27 27.33 2.50
N THR A 462 -20.54 27.07 2.83
CA THR A 462 -20.96 26.74 4.22
C THR A 462 -20.32 25.43 4.71
N GLU A 463 -20.29 24.39 3.88
CA GLU A 463 -19.73 23.09 4.24
C GLU A 463 -18.21 23.16 4.35
N GLY A 464 -17.55 23.84 3.41
CA GLY A 464 -16.12 24.03 3.40
C GLY A 464 -15.61 24.81 4.61
N GLU A 465 -16.25 25.94 4.94
CA GLU A 465 -15.89 26.74 6.11
C GLU A 465 -16.08 25.95 7.41
N LEU A 466 -17.17 25.21 7.55
CA LEU A 466 -17.40 24.37 8.70
C LEU A 466 -16.33 23.29 8.84
N ALA A 467 -16.01 22.60 7.75
CA ALA A 467 -14.98 21.55 7.72
C ALA A 467 -13.59 22.11 8.09
N TYR A 468 -13.21 23.24 7.50
CA TYR A 468 -11.93 23.90 7.74
C TYR A 468 -11.75 24.31 9.20
N TYR A 469 -12.73 25.04 9.77
CA TYR A 469 -12.62 25.49 11.15
C TYR A 469 -12.77 24.37 12.17
N ALA A 470 -13.67 23.39 11.93
CA ALA A 470 -13.81 22.23 12.80
C ALA A 470 -12.51 21.43 12.88
N THR A 471 -11.86 21.22 11.73
CA THR A 471 -10.56 20.52 11.67
C THR A 471 -9.47 21.34 12.36
N LYS A 472 -9.40 22.64 12.13
CA LYS A 472 -8.42 23.52 12.75
C LYS A 472 -8.55 23.57 14.28
N ILE A 473 -9.77 23.62 14.78
CA ILE A 473 -10.06 23.56 16.23
C ILE A 473 -9.71 22.16 16.77
N GLY A 474 -10.18 21.11 16.09
CA GLY A 474 -9.89 19.74 16.49
C GLY A 474 -8.39 19.43 16.59
N THR A 475 -7.61 19.89 15.62
CA THR A 475 -6.14 19.72 15.63
C THR A 475 -5.44 20.59 16.66
N THR A 476 -6.02 21.74 17.06
CA THR A 476 -5.49 22.55 18.15
C THR A 476 -5.72 21.90 19.51
N LEU A 477 -6.90 21.29 19.71
CA LEU A 477 -7.27 20.63 20.96
C LEU A 477 -6.66 19.23 21.10
N ASN A 478 -6.49 18.54 20.00
CA ASN A 478 -5.92 17.19 19.92
C ASN A 478 -5.04 17.08 18.67
N PRO A 479 -3.78 17.51 18.73
CA PRO A 479 -2.88 17.47 17.59
C PRO A 479 -2.72 16.04 17.08
N THR A 480 -3.24 15.77 15.88
CA THR A 480 -3.03 14.50 15.20
C THR A 480 -2.37 14.77 13.84
N PRO A 481 -1.43 13.92 13.41
CA PRO A 481 -0.83 14.05 12.09
C PRO A 481 -1.86 14.04 10.94
N LEU A 482 -2.98 13.32 11.12
CA LEU A 482 -4.07 13.22 10.15
C LEU A 482 -4.86 14.53 9.95
N GLY A 483 -5.02 15.34 11.00
CA GLY A 483 -5.82 16.56 10.92
C GLY A 483 -5.11 17.74 10.27
N LYS A 484 -3.78 17.74 10.27
CA LYS A 484 -2.98 18.84 9.74
C LYS A 484 -3.09 18.83 8.21
N ASN A 485 -3.48 19.97 7.64
CA ASN A 485 -3.65 20.16 6.19
C ASN A 485 -4.78 19.32 5.53
N MET A 486 -5.70 18.74 6.29
CA MET A 486 -6.83 17.99 5.73
C MET A 486 -7.71 18.87 4.82
N TYR A 487 -7.83 20.16 5.14
CA TYR A 487 -8.50 21.17 4.32
C TYR A 487 -7.58 22.38 4.15
N ILE A 488 -7.52 22.90 2.94
CA ILE A 488 -6.72 24.05 2.56
C ILE A 488 -7.61 25.14 1.96
N ARG A 489 -7.18 26.41 2.11
CA ARG A 489 -7.85 27.55 1.50
C ARG A 489 -7.03 28.05 0.31
N ILE A 490 -7.66 28.12 -0.86
CA ILE A 490 -7.06 28.64 -2.10
C ILE A 490 -8.00 29.70 -2.65
N ASP A 491 -7.53 30.92 -2.82
CA ASP A 491 -8.28 32.07 -3.36
C ASP A 491 -9.67 32.30 -2.69
N GLY A 492 -9.77 31.98 -1.40
CA GLY A 492 -10.99 32.10 -0.61
C GLY A 492 -11.82 30.85 -0.52
N ASP A 493 -11.68 29.92 -1.42
CA ASP A 493 -12.40 28.65 -1.46
C ASP A 493 -11.69 27.55 -0.65
N ILE A 494 -12.46 26.60 -0.12
CA ILE A 494 -11.95 25.48 0.68
C ILE A 494 -11.92 24.21 -0.16
N TYR A 495 -10.74 23.57 -0.20
CA TYR A 495 -10.49 22.31 -0.88
C TYR A 495 -10.04 21.22 0.11
N THR A 496 -10.21 19.96 -0.27
CA THR A 496 -9.49 18.86 0.38
C THR A 496 -7.99 19.06 0.16
N GLY A 497 -7.22 18.91 1.23
CA GLY A 497 -5.76 19.04 1.22
C GLY A 497 -5.04 17.71 1.48
N GLY A 498 -3.77 17.81 1.90
CA GLY A 498 -2.93 16.64 2.14
C GLY A 498 -2.59 15.88 0.86
N SER A 499 -2.52 14.54 0.95
CA SER A 499 -2.17 13.68 -0.18
C SER A 499 -3.35 13.35 -1.10
N VAL A 500 -4.60 13.54 -0.66
CA VAL A 500 -5.78 13.10 -1.43
C VAL A 500 -5.88 13.76 -2.82
N PRO A 501 -5.60 15.07 -2.99
CA PRO A 501 -5.60 15.69 -4.32
C PRO A 501 -4.58 15.14 -5.31
N THR A 502 -3.57 14.39 -4.83
CA THR A 502 -2.56 13.75 -5.68
C THR A 502 -2.92 12.32 -6.08
N TYR A 503 -4.06 11.80 -5.61
CA TYR A 503 -4.53 10.48 -5.99
C TYR A 503 -5.07 10.49 -7.43
N GLY A 504 -4.76 9.42 -8.17
CA GLY A 504 -5.16 9.24 -9.56
C GLY A 504 -5.48 7.78 -9.87
N ALA A 505 -5.51 7.44 -11.16
CA ALA A 505 -5.68 6.06 -11.60
C ALA A 505 -4.59 5.16 -11.04
N SER A 506 -4.93 3.88 -10.88
CA SER A 506 -4.00 2.91 -10.32
C SER A 506 -2.90 2.50 -11.31
N GLY A 507 -1.72 2.16 -10.77
CA GLY A 507 -0.71 1.41 -11.48
C GLY A 507 -1.14 -0.03 -11.75
N LEU A 508 -0.45 -0.70 -12.67
CA LEU A 508 -0.62 -2.12 -12.95
C LEU A 508 0.69 -2.88 -12.75
N ALA A 509 0.58 -4.08 -12.18
CA ALA A 509 1.62 -5.09 -12.25
C ALA A 509 1.54 -5.79 -13.62
N ALA A 510 2.70 -6.00 -14.25
CA ALA A 510 2.78 -6.82 -15.44
C ALA A 510 3.94 -7.82 -15.34
N ALA A 511 3.73 -9.03 -15.85
CA ALA A 511 4.70 -10.11 -15.81
C ALA A 511 4.79 -10.84 -17.15
N TRP A 512 6.01 -11.18 -17.56
CA TRP A 512 6.26 -12.06 -18.70
C TRP A 512 6.35 -13.51 -18.20
N ALA A 513 5.29 -14.26 -18.45
CA ALA A 513 5.16 -15.64 -18.01
C ALA A 513 4.78 -16.57 -19.18
N GLU A 514 5.10 -17.84 -19.04
CA GLU A 514 4.81 -18.85 -20.04
C GLU A 514 3.31 -19.18 -20.12
N GLU A 515 2.65 -19.14 -18.96
CA GLU A 515 1.24 -19.48 -18.81
C GLU A 515 0.59 -18.57 -17.74
N ASN A 516 -0.72 -18.38 -17.81
CA ASN A 516 -1.47 -17.70 -16.75
C ASN A 516 -1.82 -18.70 -15.62
N THR A 517 -0.80 -19.07 -14.85
CA THR A 517 -0.93 -19.97 -13.68
C THR A 517 -0.15 -19.40 -12.51
N ARG A 518 -0.51 -19.82 -11.27
CA ARG A 518 0.20 -19.39 -10.05
C ARG A 518 1.70 -19.66 -10.17
N GLU A 519 2.05 -20.86 -10.57
CA GLU A 519 3.45 -21.30 -10.66
C GLU A 519 4.24 -20.51 -11.72
N SER A 520 3.64 -20.26 -12.88
CA SER A 520 4.32 -19.56 -13.98
C SER A 520 4.49 -18.08 -13.68
N LEU A 521 3.46 -17.41 -13.19
CA LEU A 521 3.50 -16.01 -12.77
C LEU A 521 4.43 -15.82 -11.56
N TYR A 522 4.35 -16.70 -10.55
CA TYR A 522 5.24 -16.62 -9.39
C TYR A 522 6.71 -16.79 -9.79
N ARG A 523 7.02 -17.73 -10.72
CA ARG A 523 8.37 -17.82 -11.30
C ARG A 523 8.80 -16.55 -12.01
N ALA A 524 7.88 -15.87 -12.74
CA ALA A 524 8.18 -14.59 -13.38
C ALA A 524 8.50 -13.50 -12.35
N PHE A 525 7.76 -13.43 -11.24
CA PHE A 525 8.07 -12.54 -10.12
C PHE A 525 9.44 -12.84 -9.52
N ARG A 526 9.77 -14.11 -9.31
CA ARG A 526 11.08 -14.54 -8.79
C ARG A 526 12.23 -14.24 -9.76
N ARG A 527 12.02 -14.39 -11.06
CA ARG A 527 12.98 -13.99 -12.10
C ARG A 527 13.06 -12.48 -12.29
N LYS A 528 12.11 -11.72 -11.67
CA LYS A 528 11.98 -10.25 -11.84
C LYS A 528 11.69 -9.87 -13.30
N GLU A 529 11.10 -10.74 -14.06
CA GLU A 529 10.67 -10.50 -15.43
C GLU A 529 9.29 -9.84 -15.44
N VAL A 530 9.27 -8.68 -14.81
CA VAL A 530 8.08 -7.89 -14.48
C VAL A 530 8.32 -6.43 -14.84
N PHE A 531 7.24 -5.70 -15.05
CA PHE A 531 7.29 -4.25 -15.23
C PHE A 531 6.04 -3.58 -14.68
N ALA A 532 6.14 -2.28 -14.41
CA ALA A 532 5.07 -1.43 -13.95
C ALA A 532 4.54 -0.56 -15.08
N THR A 533 3.26 -0.25 -15.04
CA THR A 533 2.68 0.86 -15.79
C THR A 533 1.89 1.76 -14.84
N SER A 534 1.64 3.02 -15.23
CA SER A 534 0.78 3.95 -14.49
C SER A 534 -0.70 3.83 -14.89
N GLY A 535 -1.13 2.64 -15.37
CA GLY A 535 -2.52 2.31 -15.73
C GLY A 535 -2.67 1.69 -17.11
N PRO A 536 -2.17 2.27 -18.20
CA PRO A 536 -2.28 1.70 -19.54
C PRO A 536 -1.57 0.35 -19.67
N ARG A 537 -2.16 -0.60 -20.42
CA ARG A 537 -1.54 -1.92 -20.66
C ARG A 537 -0.46 -1.88 -21.75
N ILE A 538 0.52 -1.01 -21.57
CA ILE A 538 1.70 -0.93 -22.44
C ILE A 538 2.55 -2.17 -22.19
N ARG A 539 2.94 -2.88 -23.25
CA ARG A 539 3.82 -4.05 -23.16
C ARG A 539 5.26 -3.61 -23.34
N LEU A 540 6.03 -3.70 -22.27
CA LEU A 540 7.46 -3.40 -22.24
C LEU A 540 8.26 -4.68 -22.12
N ARG A 541 9.25 -4.87 -23.02
CA ARG A 541 10.23 -5.94 -22.90
C ARG A 541 11.62 -5.35 -23.08
N PHE A 542 12.54 -5.66 -22.17
CA PHE A 542 13.86 -5.10 -22.15
C PHE A 542 14.92 -6.21 -22.06
N PHE A 543 15.96 -6.11 -22.89
CA PHE A 543 17.09 -7.02 -22.90
C PHE A 543 18.40 -6.26 -22.87
N ALA A 544 19.45 -6.88 -22.30
CA ALA A 544 20.81 -6.38 -22.33
C ALA A 544 21.78 -7.48 -22.77
N GLY A 545 22.74 -7.16 -23.61
CA GLY A 545 23.73 -8.12 -24.10
C GLY A 545 24.96 -7.45 -24.70
N HIS A 546 26.08 -8.17 -24.75
CA HIS A 546 27.34 -7.64 -25.31
C HIS A 546 27.47 -7.84 -26.83
N ASN A 547 26.70 -8.73 -27.43
CA ASN A 547 26.87 -9.18 -28.80
C ASN A 547 25.60 -9.16 -29.63
N TYR A 548 24.70 -8.19 -29.36
CA TYR A 548 23.51 -8.03 -30.19
C TYR A 548 23.86 -7.50 -31.58
N ASP A 549 23.23 -8.09 -32.61
CA ASP A 549 23.21 -7.52 -33.95
C ASP A 549 22.31 -6.28 -33.98
N GLN A 550 22.71 -5.24 -34.70
CA GLN A 550 21.93 -4.00 -34.83
C GLN A 550 20.54 -4.21 -35.47
N ASN A 551 20.37 -5.30 -36.21
CA ASN A 551 19.10 -5.62 -36.86
C ASN A 551 18.25 -6.63 -36.07
N ILE A 552 18.68 -7.07 -34.89
CA ILE A 552 17.96 -8.08 -34.10
C ILE A 552 16.49 -7.70 -33.85
N VAL A 553 16.19 -6.41 -33.66
CA VAL A 553 14.82 -5.91 -33.45
C VAL A 553 13.92 -6.14 -34.66
N LYS A 554 14.50 -6.24 -35.88
CA LYS A 554 13.78 -6.46 -37.13
C LYS A 554 13.75 -7.94 -37.54
N ALA A 555 14.52 -8.79 -36.88
CA ALA A 555 14.54 -10.21 -37.17
C ALA A 555 13.25 -10.89 -36.72
N PRO A 556 12.69 -11.80 -37.50
CA PRO A 556 11.49 -12.55 -37.10
C PRO A 556 11.65 -13.32 -35.78
N ASP A 557 12.85 -13.82 -35.51
CA ASP A 557 13.28 -14.54 -34.31
C ASP A 557 14.08 -13.62 -33.32
N GLY A 558 13.91 -12.31 -33.44
CA GLY A 558 14.71 -11.33 -32.68
C GLY A 558 14.58 -11.48 -31.15
N ILE A 559 13.38 -11.82 -30.66
CA ILE A 559 13.14 -12.08 -29.23
C ILE A 559 13.88 -13.33 -28.75
N GLU A 560 13.82 -14.41 -29.51
CA GLU A 560 14.54 -15.67 -29.20
C GLU A 560 16.06 -15.43 -29.17
N GLN A 561 16.57 -14.70 -30.17
CA GLN A 561 17.97 -14.28 -30.19
C GLN A 561 18.34 -13.40 -28.99
N ALA A 562 17.43 -12.50 -28.54
CA ALA A 562 17.68 -11.63 -27.40
C ALA A 562 17.82 -12.44 -26.11
N TYR A 563 16.99 -13.45 -25.89
CA TYR A 563 17.12 -14.38 -24.77
C TYR A 563 18.39 -15.23 -24.87
N ALA A 564 18.72 -15.72 -26.05
CA ALA A 564 19.87 -16.61 -26.26
C ALA A 564 21.24 -15.90 -26.12
N LYS A 565 21.32 -14.61 -26.50
CA LYS A 565 22.56 -13.84 -26.57
C LYS A 565 22.76 -12.84 -25.43
N GLY A 566 21.77 -12.66 -24.57
CA GLY A 566 21.79 -11.69 -23.50
C GLY A 566 20.97 -12.10 -22.29
N VAL A 567 20.50 -11.11 -21.54
CA VAL A 567 19.63 -11.27 -20.38
C VAL A 567 18.37 -10.44 -20.55
N SER A 568 17.23 -10.97 -20.11
CA SER A 568 15.99 -10.22 -20.01
C SER A 568 16.00 -9.30 -18.79
N MET A 569 14.98 -8.40 -18.71
CA MET A 569 14.72 -7.62 -17.49
C MET A 569 14.73 -8.54 -16.25
N GLY A 570 15.25 -8.05 -15.14
CA GLY A 570 15.46 -8.83 -13.91
C GLY A 570 16.72 -9.68 -13.87
N GLY A 571 17.33 -9.98 -15.03
CA GLY A 571 18.59 -10.73 -15.12
C GLY A 571 19.83 -9.88 -14.80
N SER A 572 20.94 -10.54 -14.58
CA SER A 572 22.25 -9.90 -14.34
C SER A 572 23.18 -10.11 -15.53
N LEU A 573 23.56 -9.02 -16.19
CA LEU A 573 24.56 -9.04 -17.24
C LEU A 573 25.96 -9.02 -16.62
N LEU A 574 26.68 -10.15 -16.70
CA LEU A 574 28.04 -10.27 -16.17
C LEU A 574 29.02 -9.44 -17.01
N ASN A 575 29.87 -8.66 -16.34
CA ASN A 575 31.02 -8.03 -17.00
C ASN A 575 31.97 -9.12 -17.53
N LYS A 576 32.16 -9.16 -18.84
CA LYS A 576 33.28 -9.94 -19.40
C LYS A 576 34.58 -9.24 -18.97
N LYS A 577 35.36 -9.85 -18.06
CA LYS A 577 36.74 -9.42 -17.80
C LYS A 577 37.46 -9.46 -19.14
N SER A 578 37.89 -8.33 -19.66
CA SER A 578 38.66 -8.27 -20.88
C SER A 578 40.05 -8.88 -20.64
N GLU A 579 40.31 -10.05 -21.21
CA GLU A 579 41.64 -10.30 -21.73
C GLU A 579 41.73 -9.41 -22.99
N ARG A 580 42.49 -8.31 -22.87
CA ARG A 580 43.04 -7.44 -23.93
C ARG A 580 42.35 -7.56 -25.30
N ASP A 581 41.14 -7.04 -25.50
CA ASP A 581 40.65 -6.58 -26.80
C ASP A 581 39.23 -6.05 -26.66
N HIS A 582 39.05 -4.81 -27.10
CA HIS A 582 37.83 -4.05 -27.37
C HIS A 582 36.53 -4.68 -26.84
N VAL A 583 36.26 -4.55 -25.54
CA VAL A 583 34.96 -4.90 -24.96
C VAL A 583 33.95 -3.96 -25.59
N LYS A 584 33.07 -4.49 -26.43
CA LYS A 584 31.91 -3.75 -26.91
C LYS A 584 31.05 -3.37 -25.70
N SER A 585 30.66 -2.12 -25.60
CA SER A 585 29.70 -1.69 -24.61
C SER A 585 28.45 -2.55 -24.74
N PRO A 586 27.72 -2.82 -23.61
CA PRO A 586 26.47 -3.55 -23.68
C PRO A 586 25.49 -2.83 -24.60
N GLY A 587 24.84 -3.59 -25.49
CA GLY A 587 23.70 -3.12 -26.26
C GLY A 587 22.41 -3.38 -25.49
N PHE A 588 21.44 -2.50 -25.65
CA PHE A 588 20.11 -2.60 -25.07
C PHE A 588 19.07 -2.74 -26.17
N LEU A 589 18.02 -3.54 -25.93
CA LEU A 589 16.91 -3.78 -26.84
C LEU A 589 15.58 -3.58 -26.11
#